data_e305c2e1eabc71ebc6dfb5fc9203a7a7
#
_entry.id   e305c2e1eabc71ebc6dfb5fc9203a7a7
#
_cell.length_a   1.000
_cell.length_b   1.000
_cell.length_c   1.000
_cell.angle_alpha   90.00
_cell.angle_beta   90.00
_cell.angle_gamma   90.00
#
_symmetry.space_group_name_H-M   'P 1'
#
loop_
_entity.id
_entity.type
_entity.pdbx_description
1 polymer ?
#
loop_
_entity_poly.entity_id
_entity_poly.type
_entity_poly.pdbx_seq_one_letter_code
_entity_poly.pdbx_strand_id
1 'polypeptide(L)'
;NGGVHSSNEHIYGLLELAKQQGLDKVYVHAFLDGRDVAPDSGVDFVKELQEKIEEIGVGQIASISGRYYAMDRDKRFDRVKLAYDAIVCQEGESFECPVQYVKDSYAKDVLDEFVIPGYNKNVEGTIDDGDSVIFANFRPDRAIQLATVITNPTFYEGYVPEKQVKDLEFVCMMKYADSVNGEIAFVSPKLTNTLGDYLSAQGLKQLRIAETEKYAHVTFFFDGGVDKEIEGATRV
;
A
#
# COMPACT_ATOMS: atom_id res chain seq x y z
N ASN A 1 12.73 2.77 1.01
CA ASN A 1 13.37 2.36 -0.26
C ASN A 1 13.52 0.84 -0.40
N GLY A 2 12.74 0.01 0.29
CA GLY A 2 12.86 -1.46 0.26
C GLY A 2 12.56 -2.08 -1.11
N GLY A 3 11.77 -1.41 -1.97
CA GLY A 3 11.45 -1.90 -3.32
C GLY A 3 10.63 -3.18 -3.34
N VAL A 4 10.02 -3.57 -2.21
CA VAL A 4 9.20 -4.78 -2.10
C VAL A 4 7.71 -4.47 -2.36
N HIS A 5 7.18 -3.41 -1.76
CA HIS A 5 5.78 -3.01 -1.91
C HIS A 5 5.60 -1.78 -2.79
N SER A 6 6.52 -0.83 -2.69
CA SER A 6 6.56 0.41 -3.46
C SER A 6 8.00 0.92 -3.59
N SER A 7 8.21 2.03 -4.28
CA SER A 7 9.52 2.70 -4.39
C SER A 7 9.33 4.20 -4.24
N ASN A 8 10.22 4.86 -3.47
CA ASN A 8 10.22 6.32 -3.37
C ASN A 8 10.43 6.99 -4.72
N GLU A 9 11.26 6.42 -5.60
CA GLU A 9 11.48 6.95 -6.96
C GLU A 9 10.17 7.05 -7.75
N HIS A 10 9.26 6.07 -7.59
CA HIS A 10 7.95 6.13 -8.21
C HIS A 10 7.08 7.24 -7.61
N ILE A 11 7.16 7.45 -6.29
CA ILE A 11 6.43 8.54 -5.62
C ILE A 11 6.94 9.89 -6.11
N TYR A 12 8.27 10.07 -6.22
CA TYR A 12 8.87 11.30 -6.75
C TYR A 12 8.44 11.53 -8.20
N GLY A 13 8.47 10.49 -9.05
CA GLY A 13 7.98 10.56 -10.43
C GLY A 13 6.49 10.95 -10.52
N LEU A 14 5.66 10.49 -9.60
CA LEU A 14 4.25 10.89 -9.53
C LEU A 14 4.09 12.37 -9.12
N LEU A 15 4.91 12.87 -8.19
CA LEU A 15 4.92 14.29 -7.83
C LEU A 15 5.38 15.16 -9.01
N GLU A 16 6.43 14.74 -9.73
CA GLU A 16 6.88 15.41 -10.94
C GLU A 16 5.79 15.43 -12.03
N LEU A 17 5.08 14.31 -12.21
CA LEU A 17 3.96 14.23 -13.14
C LEU A 17 2.84 15.20 -12.74
N ALA A 18 2.48 15.24 -11.46
CA ALA A 18 1.48 16.16 -10.94
C ALA A 18 1.88 17.64 -11.21
N LYS A 19 3.15 17.98 -11.00
CA LYS A 19 3.71 19.30 -11.33
C LYS A 19 3.60 19.61 -12.82
N GLN A 20 3.96 18.66 -13.69
CA GLN A 20 3.87 18.82 -15.14
C GLN A 20 2.44 19.01 -15.64
N GLN A 21 1.47 18.40 -14.93
CA GLN A 21 0.03 18.56 -15.23
C GLN A 21 -0.56 19.85 -14.62
N GLY A 22 0.23 20.63 -13.90
CA GLY A 22 -0.20 21.89 -13.29
C GLY A 22 -1.08 21.73 -12.08
N LEU A 23 -0.99 20.59 -11.39
CA LEU A 23 -1.70 20.37 -10.12
C LEU A 23 -0.98 21.11 -8.99
N ASP A 24 -1.72 21.79 -8.14
CA ASP A 24 -1.24 22.55 -6.98
C ASP A 24 -1.67 21.93 -5.64
N LYS A 25 -2.74 21.13 -5.64
CA LYS A 25 -3.25 20.41 -4.47
C LYS A 25 -2.89 18.93 -4.59
N VAL A 26 -1.72 18.58 -4.05
CA VAL A 26 -1.21 17.21 -4.07
C VAL A 26 -0.80 16.81 -2.65
N TYR A 27 -1.33 15.70 -2.17
CA TYR A 27 -1.13 15.24 -0.80
C TYR A 27 -0.52 13.84 -0.79
N VAL A 28 0.42 13.60 0.11
CA VAL A 28 1.07 12.30 0.29
C VAL A 28 0.67 11.73 1.64
N HIS A 29 0.06 10.57 1.62
CA HIS A 29 -0.18 9.72 2.79
C HIS A 29 0.92 8.68 2.86
N ALA A 30 1.91 8.90 3.72
CA ALA A 30 3.14 8.10 3.76
C ALA A 30 2.99 6.88 4.67
N PHE A 31 3.30 5.68 4.13
CA PHE A 31 3.33 4.44 4.90
C PHE A 31 4.78 4.02 5.14
N LEU A 32 5.18 3.94 6.41
CA LEU A 32 6.51 3.53 6.81
C LEU A 32 6.63 2.00 6.83
N ASP A 33 7.80 1.49 6.49
CA ASP A 33 8.05 0.07 6.30
C ASP A 33 8.60 -0.60 7.57
N GLY A 34 9.89 -0.49 7.85
CA GLY A 34 10.56 -1.08 8.99
C GLY A 34 10.72 -2.61 8.98
N ARG A 35 10.35 -3.29 7.88
CA ARG A 35 10.53 -4.74 7.70
C ARG A 35 11.41 -5.10 6.52
N ASP A 36 11.20 -4.42 5.40
CA ASP A 36 11.96 -4.63 4.16
C ASP A 36 13.13 -3.63 4.06
N VAL A 37 13.21 -2.72 5.02
CA VAL A 37 14.31 -1.79 5.31
C VAL A 37 14.63 -1.81 6.81
N ALA A 38 15.67 -1.09 7.25
CA ALA A 38 15.97 -0.96 8.67
C ALA A 38 14.78 -0.36 9.43
N PRO A 39 14.49 -0.86 10.66
CA PRO A 39 13.26 -0.54 11.37
C PRO A 39 13.14 0.90 11.86
N ASP A 40 14.23 1.68 11.80
CA ASP A 40 14.37 3.06 12.24
C ASP A 40 14.79 4.01 11.09
N SER A 41 14.64 3.57 9.83
CA SER A 41 15.04 4.34 8.64
C SER A 41 13.97 5.31 8.14
N GLY A 42 12.75 5.22 8.63
CA GLY A 42 11.61 6.02 8.17
C GLY A 42 11.81 7.52 8.35
N VAL A 43 12.52 7.94 9.40
CA VAL A 43 12.82 9.34 9.63
C VAL A 43 13.63 9.95 8.47
N ASP A 44 14.59 9.20 7.93
CA ASP A 44 15.41 9.67 6.80
C ASP A 44 14.59 9.69 5.51
N PHE A 45 13.73 8.70 5.27
CA PHE A 45 12.84 8.67 4.11
C PHE A 45 11.79 9.78 4.14
N VAL A 46 11.24 10.10 5.31
CA VAL A 46 10.30 11.23 5.44
C VAL A 46 11.01 12.56 5.20
N LYS A 47 12.24 12.70 5.67
CA LYS A 47 13.06 13.88 5.40
C LYS A 47 13.38 14.02 3.92
N GLU A 48 13.83 12.92 3.28
CA GLU A 48 14.09 12.89 1.83
C GLU A 48 12.83 13.25 1.03
N LEU A 49 11.67 12.72 1.40
CA LEU A 49 10.39 13.07 0.75
C LEU A 49 10.08 14.57 0.88
N GLN A 50 10.29 15.18 2.06
CA GLN A 50 10.11 16.63 2.23
C GLN A 50 11.04 17.43 1.32
N GLU A 51 12.33 17.06 1.28
CA GLU A 51 13.32 17.71 0.42
C GLU A 51 12.94 17.59 -1.06
N LYS A 52 12.42 16.43 -1.49
CA LYS A 52 11.93 16.21 -2.86
C LYS A 52 10.67 17.02 -3.18
N ILE A 53 9.74 17.11 -2.25
CA ILE A 53 8.55 17.96 -2.39
C ILE A 53 8.95 19.45 -2.58
N GLU A 54 9.91 19.92 -1.80
CA GLU A 54 10.46 21.28 -1.91
C GLU A 54 11.17 21.50 -3.25
N GLU A 55 12.01 20.54 -3.68
CA GLU A 55 12.73 20.58 -4.96
C GLU A 55 11.76 20.62 -6.16
N ILE A 56 10.77 19.73 -6.16
CA ILE A 56 9.75 19.64 -7.20
C ILE A 56 8.81 20.86 -7.15
N GLY A 57 8.49 21.35 -5.96
CA GLY A 57 7.65 22.51 -5.73
C GLY A 57 6.15 22.20 -5.80
N VAL A 58 5.74 20.95 -5.57
CA VAL A 58 4.36 20.52 -5.38
C VAL A 58 4.30 19.34 -4.42
N GLY A 59 3.25 19.27 -3.64
CA GLY A 59 2.97 18.19 -2.69
C GLY A 59 3.10 18.63 -1.23
N GLN A 60 2.41 17.89 -0.36
CA GLN A 60 2.48 18.03 1.10
C GLN A 60 2.28 16.67 1.75
N ILE A 61 2.99 16.38 2.84
CA ILE A 61 2.74 15.15 3.62
C ILE A 61 1.53 15.40 4.52
N ALA A 62 0.43 14.74 4.19
CA ALA A 62 -0.86 14.88 4.88
C ALA A 62 -1.02 13.89 6.03
N SER A 63 -0.48 12.68 5.92
CA SER A 63 -0.50 11.71 7.01
C SER A 63 0.72 10.80 6.99
N ILE A 64 1.02 10.21 8.14
CA ILE A 64 2.05 9.17 8.31
C ILE A 64 1.45 8.00 9.07
N SER A 65 1.77 6.79 8.64
CA SER A 65 1.31 5.56 9.29
C SER A 65 2.36 4.46 9.16
N GLY A 66 2.57 3.68 10.22
CA GLY A 66 3.31 2.43 10.09
C GLY A 66 2.54 1.38 9.28
N ARG A 67 3.26 0.51 8.59
CA ARG A 67 2.67 -0.55 7.76
C ARG A 67 1.80 -1.53 8.55
N TYR A 68 2.02 -1.67 9.85
CA TYR A 68 1.19 -2.49 10.73
C TYR A 68 -0.29 -2.10 10.67
N TYR A 69 -0.58 -0.83 10.44
CA TYR A 69 -1.92 -0.28 10.32
C TYR A 69 -2.38 -0.15 8.86
N ALA A 70 -1.64 0.63 8.07
CA ALA A 70 -2.03 0.98 6.69
C ALA A 70 -1.86 -0.17 5.69
N MET A 71 -1.10 -1.20 6.04
CA MET A 71 -0.77 -2.33 5.17
C MET A 71 -1.11 -3.67 5.83
N ASP A 72 -2.16 -3.70 6.65
CA ASP A 72 -2.67 -4.93 7.23
C ASP A 72 -3.19 -5.89 6.14
N ARG A 73 -2.99 -7.20 6.33
CA ARG A 73 -3.50 -8.26 5.46
C ARG A 73 -4.20 -9.38 6.22
N ASP A 74 -4.38 -9.19 7.52
CA ASP A 74 -4.89 -10.21 8.44
C ASP A 74 -6.35 -9.94 8.86
N LYS A 75 -7.03 -9.01 8.13
CA LYS A 75 -8.41 -8.55 8.41
C LYS A 75 -8.57 -7.97 9.83
N ARG A 76 -7.51 -7.33 10.31
CA ARG A 76 -7.53 -6.60 11.58
C ARG A 76 -8.06 -5.19 11.34
N PHE A 77 -9.38 -5.08 11.24
CA PHE A 77 -10.04 -3.80 10.93
C PHE A 77 -9.89 -2.76 12.04
N ASP A 78 -9.57 -3.17 13.26
CA ASP A 78 -9.12 -2.29 14.34
C ASP A 78 -7.86 -1.49 13.94
N ARG A 79 -6.95 -2.09 13.17
CA ARG A 79 -5.75 -1.44 12.64
C ARG A 79 -6.06 -0.60 11.40
N VAL A 80 -6.76 -1.20 10.44
CA VAL A 80 -7.13 -0.52 9.17
C VAL A 80 -7.91 0.74 9.45
N LYS A 81 -8.83 0.72 10.44
CA LYS A 81 -9.61 1.88 10.86
C LYS A 81 -8.72 3.07 11.23
N LEU A 82 -7.68 2.87 12.04
CA LEU A 82 -6.80 3.96 12.46
C LEU A 82 -6.11 4.64 11.27
N ALA A 83 -5.65 3.85 10.28
CA ALA A 83 -5.06 4.39 9.06
C ALA A 83 -6.11 5.11 8.21
N TYR A 84 -7.29 4.53 8.05
CA TYR A 84 -8.40 5.12 7.33
C TYR A 84 -8.82 6.46 7.94
N ASP A 85 -9.01 6.51 9.26
CA ASP A 85 -9.44 7.70 9.97
C ASP A 85 -8.43 8.85 9.82
N ALA A 86 -7.12 8.54 9.89
CA ALA A 86 -6.08 9.55 9.66
C ALA A 86 -6.07 10.10 8.22
N ILE A 87 -6.39 9.27 7.22
CA ILE A 87 -6.36 9.61 5.79
C ILE A 87 -7.66 10.32 5.37
N VAL A 88 -8.82 9.82 5.80
CA VAL A 88 -10.12 10.26 5.28
C VAL A 88 -10.82 11.22 6.23
N CYS A 89 -10.60 11.09 7.54
CA CYS A 89 -11.34 11.88 8.54
C CYS A 89 -10.48 12.95 9.22
N GLN A 90 -9.16 12.91 9.09
CA GLN A 90 -8.20 13.66 9.94
C GLN A 90 -8.49 13.43 11.44
N GLU A 91 -8.68 12.18 11.80
CA GLU A 91 -8.91 11.74 13.17
C GLU A 91 -7.75 10.91 13.69
N GLY A 92 -7.54 10.94 15.02
CA GLY A 92 -6.47 10.23 15.72
C GLY A 92 -5.33 11.15 16.14
N GLU A 93 -4.08 10.64 16.12
CA GLU A 93 -2.89 11.43 16.44
C GLU A 93 -2.66 12.53 15.41
N SER A 94 -2.13 13.67 15.85
CA SER A 94 -1.84 14.78 14.94
C SER A 94 -0.44 15.32 15.12
N PHE A 95 0.12 15.86 14.04
CA PHE A 95 1.45 16.47 14.06
C PHE A 95 1.49 17.77 13.24
N GLU A 96 2.54 18.57 13.45
CA GLU A 96 2.85 19.74 12.65
C GLU A 96 4.06 19.50 11.73
N CYS A 97 5.01 18.69 12.19
CA CYS A 97 6.24 18.37 11.48
C CYS A 97 6.36 16.86 11.27
N PRO A 98 6.30 16.36 10.03
CA PRO A 98 6.39 14.96 9.71
C PRO A 98 7.61 14.24 10.29
N VAL A 99 8.81 14.85 10.13
CA VAL A 99 10.07 14.29 10.65
C VAL A 99 10.07 14.22 12.17
N GLN A 100 9.55 15.27 12.85
CA GLN A 100 9.49 15.26 14.31
C GLN A 100 8.51 14.20 14.82
N TYR A 101 7.38 14.00 14.14
CA TYR A 101 6.42 12.94 14.50
C TYR A 101 7.04 11.55 14.56
N VAL A 102 7.85 11.21 13.54
CA VAL A 102 8.56 9.92 13.51
C VAL A 102 9.61 9.85 14.62
N LYS A 103 10.37 10.93 14.87
CA LYS A 103 11.33 10.98 15.98
C LYS A 103 10.67 10.83 17.35
N ASP A 104 9.53 11.45 17.55
CA ASP A 104 8.77 11.34 18.81
C ASP A 104 8.22 9.93 19.03
N SER A 105 7.91 9.21 17.95
CA SER A 105 7.56 7.79 17.99
C SER A 105 8.76 6.95 18.43
N TYR A 106 9.94 7.18 17.85
CA TYR A 106 11.16 6.45 18.23
C TYR A 106 11.58 6.71 19.67
N ALA A 107 11.36 7.92 20.18
CA ALA A 107 11.61 8.26 21.59
C ALA A 107 10.72 7.46 22.56
N LYS A 108 9.64 6.85 22.05
CA LYS A 108 8.74 5.95 22.80
C LYS A 108 9.00 4.46 22.48
N ASP A 109 10.13 4.13 21.86
CA ASP A 109 10.47 2.79 21.37
C ASP A 109 9.47 2.22 20.33
N VAL A 110 8.73 3.09 19.65
CA VAL A 110 7.79 2.72 18.57
C VAL A 110 8.44 3.05 17.23
N LEU A 111 8.97 2.01 16.56
CA LEU A 111 9.69 2.12 15.31
C LEU A 111 8.75 2.11 14.09
N ASP A 112 9.31 2.25 12.90
CA ASP A 112 8.64 2.50 11.62
C ASP A 112 7.38 1.67 11.40
N GLU A 113 7.49 0.34 11.57
CA GLU A 113 6.37 -0.58 11.34
C GLU A 113 5.14 -0.22 12.17
N PHE A 114 5.35 0.25 13.40
CA PHE A 114 4.33 0.46 14.41
C PHE A 114 4.00 1.92 14.68
N VAL A 115 4.54 2.86 13.91
CA VAL A 115 4.19 4.29 14.03
C VAL A 115 2.68 4.43 13.91
N ILE A 116 2.06 4.98 14.95
CA ILE A 116 0.61 5.15 15.01
C ILE A 116 0.17 6.05 13.85
N PRO A 117 -0.95 5.76 13.16
CA PRO A 117 -1.47 6.65 12.13
C PRO A 117 -1.74 8.05 12.66
N GLY A 118 -1.17 9.05 12.01
CA GLY A 118 -1.35 10.44 12.39
C GLY A 118 -1.47 11.34 11.17
N TYR A 119 -2.16 12.47 11.34
CA TYR A 119 -2.37 13.45 10.28
C TYR A 119 -1.66 14.77 10.57
N ASN A 120 -1.31 15.49 9.52
CA ASN A 120 -0.71 16.82 9.61
C ASN A 120 -1.82 17.87 9.78
N LYS A 121 -1.91 18.48 10.97
CA LYS A 121 -2.96 19.46 11.29
C LYS A 121 -2.83 20.78 10.53
N ASN A 122 -1.69 21.02 9.87
CA ASN A 122 -1.44 22.20 9.05
C ASN A 122 -1.78 21.98 7.57
N VAL A 123 -2.27 20.79 7.21
CA VAL A 123 -2.54 20.39 5.83
C VAL A 123 -3.97 19.89 5.72
N GLU A 124 -4.78 20.52 4.87
CA GLU A 124 -6.12 20.06 4.51
C GLU A 124 -6.01 18.99 3.40
N GLY A 125 -5.53 17.80 3.77
CA GLY A 125 -5.23 16.74 2.84
C GLY A 125 -6.01 15.45 3.11
N THR A 126 -7.28 15.55 3.48
CA THR A 126 -8.21 14.41 3.52
C THR A 126 -8.52 13.92 2.11
N ILE A 127 -8.90 12.66 2.00
CA ILE A 127 -9.57 12.18 0.79
C ILE A 127 -11.06 12.52 0.93
N ASP A 128 -11.59 13.28 -0.03
CA ASP A 128 -12.98 13.71 -0.07
C ASP A 128 -13.69 13.26 -1.36
N ASP A 129 -15.00 13.44 -1.44
CA ASP A 129 -15.81 13.04 -2.59
C ASP A 129 -15.30 13.73 -3.88
N GLY A 130 -15.09 12.95 -4.92
CA GLY A 130 -14.63 13.44 -6.23
C GLY A 130 -13.11 13.60 -6.35
N ASP A 131 -12.34 13.23 -5.33
CA ASP A 131 -10.87 13.30 -5.39
C ASP A 131 -10.27 12.23 -6.30
N SER A 132 -9.06 12.49 -6.78
CA SER A 132 -8.23 11.52 -7.48
C SER A 132 -7.18 10.94 -6.54
N VAL A 133 -7.10 9.63 -6.46
CA VAL A 133 -6.18 8.91 -5.57
C VAL A 133 -5.31 7.94 -6.37
N ILE A 134 -4.01 8.00 -6.18
CA ILE A 134 -3.08 7.00 -6.72
C ILE A 134 -2.50 6.19 -5.56
N PHE A 135 -2.80 4.89 -5.53
CA PHE A 135 -2.19 3.98 -4.55
C PHE A 135 -0.88 3.44 -5.12
N ALA A 136 0.24 3.98 -4.64
CA ALA A 136 1.56 3.80 -5.27
C ALA A 136 2.21 2.42 -5.05
N ASN A 137 1.56 1.50 -4.34
CA ASN A 137 2.06 0.14 -4.14
C ASN A 137 1.89 -0.70 -5.41
N PHE A 138 2.94 -1.39 -5.82
CA PHE A 138 2.90 -2.33 -6.94
C PHE A 138 2.77 -3.80 -6.51
N ARG A 139 2.97 -4.11 -5.22
CA ARG A 139 2.70 -5.43 -4.65
C ARG A 139 1.31 -5.44 -3.99
N PRO A 140 0.41 -6.36 -4.39
CA PRO A 140 -1.00 -6.29 -4.03
C PRO A 140 -1.31 -6.70 -2.59
N ASP A 141 -0.65 -7.71 -2.05
CA ASP A 141 -1.08 -8.46 -0.86
C ASP A 141 -1.38 -7.60 0.39
N ARG A 142 -0.68 -6.49 0.57
CA ARG A 142 -0.88 -5.56 1.69
C ARG A 142 -1.61 -4.27 1.32
N ALA A 143 -1.89 -4.05 0.03
CA ALA A 143 -2.68 -2.91 -0.42
C ALA A 143 -4.19 -3.20 -0.45
N ILE A 144 -4.56 -4.48 -0.54
CA ILE A 144 -5.95 -4.92 -0.76
C ILE A 144 -6.91 -4.35 0.28
N GLN A 145 -6.63 -4.49 1.56
CA GLN A 145 -7.62 -4.19 2.61
C GLN A 145 -7.92 -2.70 2.67
N LEU A 146 -6.91 -1.85 2.78
CA LEU A 146 -7.11 -0.41 2.86
C LEU A 146 -7.73 0.14 1.55
N ALA A 147 -7.23 -0.30 0.38
CA ALA A 147 -7.79 0.10 -0.90
C ALA A 147 -9.26 -0.35 -1.05
N THR A 148 -9.61 -1.57 -0.61
CA THR A 148 -11.00 -2.04 -0.60
C THR A 148 -11.88 -1.16 0.31
N VAL A 149 -11.43 -0.87 1.53
CA VAL A 149 -12.22 -0.04 2.47
C VAL A 149 -12.45 1.38 1.93
N ILE A 150 -11.47 1.95 1.21
CA ILE A 150 -11.62 3.27 0.58
C ILE A 150 -12.61 3.22 -0.59
N THR A 151 -12.50 2.21 -1.47
CA THR A 151 -13.22 2.20 -2.77
C THR A 151 -14.50 1.37 -2.75
N ASN A 152 -14.65 0.44 -1.79
CA ASN A 152 -15.79 -0.46 -1.66
C ASN A 152 -16.08 -0.71 -0.16
N PRO A 153 -16.51 0.33 0.57
CA PRO A 153 -16.53 0.34 2.05
C PRO A 153 -17.47 -0.68 2.68
N THR A 154 -18.41 -1.24 1.91
CA THR A 154 -19.38 -2.26 2.39
C THR A 154 -18.96 -3.69 2.06
N PHE A 155 -17.79 -3.90 1.45
CA PHE A 155 -17.35 -5.23 1.00
C PHE A 155 -17.08 -6.20 2.17
N TYR A 156 -16.49 -5.70 3.27
CA TYR A 156 -16.15 -6.55 4.40
C TYR A 156 -17.30 -6.66 5.40
N GLU A 157 -17.69 -7.89 5.70
CA GLU A 157 -18.63 -8.14 6.80
C GLU A 157 -18.01 -7.72 8.15
N GLY A 158 -18.76 -6.97 8.93
CA GLY A 158 -18.37 -6.56 10.28
C GLY A 158 -17.49 -5.31 10.37
N TYR A 159 -17.16 -4.67 9.23
CA TYR A 159 -16.51 -3.37 9.24
C TYR A 159 -17.00 -2.47 8.10
N VAL A 160 -17.57 -1.34 8.47
CA VAL A 160 -17.96 -0.27 7.55
C VAL A 160 -17.47 1.05 8.17
N PRO A 161 -16.66 1.86 7.47
CA PRO A 161 -16.22 3.15 7.99
C PRO A 161 -17.42 4.11 8.13
N GLU A 162 -17.36 4.98 9.15
CA GLU A 162 -18.42 5.97 9.42
C GLU A 162 -18.52 7.03 8.31
N LYS A 163 -17.39 7.64 7.93
CA LYS A 163 -17.28 8.48 6.73
C LYS A 163 -16.92 7.57 5.55
N GLN A 164 -17.68 7.65 4.48
CA GLN A 164 -17.41 6.95 3.22
C GLN A 164 -17.25 8.02 2.14
N VAL A 165 -16.24 7.85 1.31
CA VAL A 165 -15.99 8.74 0.17
C VAL A 165 -16.56 8.15 -1.11
N LYS A 166 -17.02 9.01 -2.00
CA LYS A 166 -17.73 8.67 -3.23
C LYS A 166 -17.09 9.34 -4.44
N ASP A 167 -17.40 8.80 -5.60
CA ASP A 167 -17.01 9.38 -6.90
C ASP A 167 -15.48 9.60 -7.02
N LEU A 168 -14.69 8.70 -6.40
CA LEU A 168 -13.24 8.74 -6.46
C LEU A 168 -12.73 8.26 -7.82
N GLU A 169 -11.78 8.99 -8.38
CA GLU A 169 -10.89 8.49 -9.43
C GLU A 169 -9.71 7.73 -8.78
N PHE A 170 -9.93 6.47 -8.46
CA PHE A 170 -8.93 5.66 -7.74
C PHE A 170 -8.08 4.85 -8.70
N VAL A 171 -6.76 5.04 -8.66
CA VAL A 171 -5.79 4.35 -9.52
C VAL A 171 -4.88 3.46 -8.68
N CYS A 172 -4.88 2.17 -8.99
CA CYS A 172 -3.93 1.18 -8.47
C CYS A 172 -2.73 1.09 -9.41
N MET A 173 -1.51 1.08 -8.89
CA MET A 173 -0.33 0.82 -9.72
C MET A 173 -0.41 -0.54 -10.42
N MET A 174 -0.95 -1.55 -9.75
CA MET A 174 -1.20 -2.89 -10.28
C MET A 174 -2.58 -3.37 -9.84
N LYS A 175 -3.12 -4.42 -10.47
CA LYS A 175 -4.36 -5.03 -9.99
C LYS A 175 -4.13 -5.62 -8.59
N TYR A 176 -4.92 -5.17 -7.59
CA TYR A 176 -4.83 -5.70 -6.22
C TYR A 176 -5.79 -6.86 -6.00
N ALA A 177 -7.09 -6.64 -6.16
CA ALA A 177 -8.14 -7.65 -6.05
C ALA A 177 -9.40 -7.17 -6.77
N ASP A 178 -10.35 -8.07 -6.97
CA ASP A 178 -11.66 -7.72 -7.56
C ASP A 178 -12.55 -6.93 -6.58
N SER A 179 -12.19 -6.88 -5.30
CA SER A 179 -12.88 -6.08 -4.29
C SER A 179 -12.53 -4.58 -4.34
N VAL A 180 -11.46 -4.21 -5.04
CA VAL A 180 -11.01 -2.82 -5.16
C VAL A 180 -11.62 -2.21 -6.42
N ASN A 181 -12.42 -1.16 -6.25
CA ASN A 181 -12.99 -0.40 -7.35
C ASN A 181 -12.01 0.69 -7.77
N GLY A 182 -11.36 0.54 -8.91
CA GLY A 182 -10.38 1.53 -9.41
C GLY A 182 -9.76 1.10 -10.73
N GLU A 183 -9.13 2.06 -11.37
CA GLU A 183 -8.36 1.86 -12.59
C GLU A 183 -7.01 1.21 -12.28
N ILE A 184 -6.41 0.55 -13.27
CA ILE A 184 -5.11 -0.12 -13.15
C ILE A 184 -4.12 0.57 -14.06
N ALA A 185 -3.08 1.19 -13.48
CA ALA A 185 -2.06 1.91 -14.25
C ALA A 185 -1.18 0.96 -15.09
N PHE A 186 -0.76 -0.17 -14.50
CA PHE A 186 0.12 -1.13 -15.16
C PHE A 186 -0.45 -2.54 -15.06
N VAL A 187 -0.65 -3.16 -16.20
CA VAL A 187 -1.09 -4.55 -16.29
C VAL A 187 0.12 -5.47 -16.31
N SER A 188 0.19 -6.42 -15.40
CA SER A 188 1.24 -7.44 -15.44
C SER A 188 1.13 -8.27 -16.71
N PRO A 189 2.23 -8.48 -17.43
CA PRO A 189 2.22 -9.41 -18.55
C PRO A 189 1.83 -10.80 -18.06
N LYS A 190 0.95 -11.48 -18.81
CA LYS A 190 0.58 -12.85 -18.50
C LYS A 190 1.82 -13.74 -18.66
N LEU A 191 2.31 -14.29 -17.54
CA LEU A 191 3.40 -15.25 -17.57
C LEU A 191 2.90 -16.58 -18.13
N THR A 192 3.63 -17.10 -19.09
CA THR A 192 3.40 -18.41 -19.71
C THR A 192 4.64 -19.27 -19.55
N ASN A 193 4.47 -20.57 -19.65
CA ASN A 193 5.55 -21.54 -19.53
C ASN A 193 6.35 -21.40 -18.22
N THR A 194 5.60 -21.25 -17.11
CA THR A 194 6.19 -21.32 -15.78
C THR A 194 6.84 -22.68 -15.53
N LEU A 195 7.70 -22.79 -14.52
CA LEU A 195 8.33 -24.08 -14.20
C LEU A 195 7.28 -25.19 -14.01
N GLY A 196 6.14 -24.87 -13.38
CA GLY A 196 5.03 -25.82 -13.22
C GLY A 196 4.45 -26.29 -14.55
N ASP A 197 4.21 -25.36 -15.47
CA ASP A 197 3.72 -25.69 -16.82
C ASP A 197 4.73 -26.56 -17.58
N TYR A 198 6.01 -26.18 -17.51
CA TYR A 198 7.08 -26.92 -18.20
C TYR A 198 7.21 -28.35 -17.69
N LEU A 199 7.23 -28.55 -16.36
CA LEU A 199 7.31 -29.90 -15.78
C LEU A 199 6.09 -30.74 -16.12
N SER A 200 4.89 -30.15 -16.08
CA SER A 200 3.65 -30.80 -16.50
C SER A 200 3.71 -31.25 -17.95
N ALA A 201 4.15 -30.37 -18.86
CA ALA A 201 4.30 -30.68 -20.27
C ALA A 201 5.30 -31.83 -20.55
N GLN A 202 6.25 -32.06 -19.64
CA GLN A 202 7.18 -33.21 -19.69
C GLN A 202 6.61 -34.47 -19.01
N GLY A 203 5.37 -34.45 -18.54
CA GLY A 203 4.74 -35.55 -17.80
C GLY A 203 5.35 -35.81 -16.41
N LEU A 204 6.07 -34.85 -15.87
CA LEU A 204 6.72 -34.95 -14.56
C LEU A 204 5.76 -34.59 -13.43
N LYS A 205 5.86 -35.34 -12.33
CA LYS A 205 5.13 -35.02 -11.10
C LYS A 205 5.88 -34.00 -10.26
N GLN A 206 5.14 -33.12 -9.61
CA GLN A 206 5.68 -32.07 -8.74
C GLN A 206 4.90 -31.96 -7.44
N LEU A 207 5.58 -31.74 -6.34
CA LEU A 207 4.99 -31.48 -5.03
C LEU A 207 5.28 -30.02 -4.65
N ARG A 208 4.22 -29.28 -4.29
CA ARG A 208 4.25 -27.94 -3.74
C ARG A 208 3.84 -28.01 -2.29
N ILE A 209 4.76 -27.77 -1.38
CA ILE A 209 4.53 -27.89 0.06
C ILE A 209 5.10 -26.68 0.79
N ALA A 210 4.29 -26.09 1.68
CA ALA A 210 4.72 -25.01 2.56
C ALA A 210 3.79 -24.94 3.79
N GLU A 211 4.27 -24.28 4.82
CA GLU A 211 3.41 -23.87 5.92
C GLU A 211 2.37 -22.81 5.45
N THR A 212 1.31 -22.60 6.22
CA THR A 212 0.13 -21.81 5.81
C THR A 212 0.48 -20.42 5.28
N GLU A 213 1.40 -19.70 5.92
CA GLU A 213 1.77 -18.33 5.50
C GLU A 213 2.54 -18.30 4.17
N LYS A 214 3.18 -19.41 3.79
CA LYS A 214 3.98 -19.56 2.56
C LYS A 214 3.27 -20.36 1.46
N TYR A 215 2.09 -20.88 1.73
CA TYR A 215 1.34 -21.65 0.75
C TYR A 215 1.10 -20.88 -0.56
N ALA A 216 0.68 -19.63 -0.47
CA ALA A 216 0.50 -18.79 -1.65
C ALA A 216 1.82 -18.54 -2.42
N HIS A 217 2.96 -18.55 -1.74
CA HIS A 217 4.26 -18.33 -2.39
C HIS A 217 4.65 -19.52 -3.28
N VAL A 218 4.37 -20.74 -2.85
CA VAL A 218 4.70 -21.96 -3.62
C VAL A 218 3.59 -22.37 -4.60
N THR A 219 2.47 -21.69 -4.61
CA THR A 219 1.34 -21.93 -5.52
C THR A 219 1.08 -20.70 -6.42
N PHE A 220 0.27 -19.77 -5.99
CA PHE A 220 -0.15 -18.59 -6.74
C PHE A 220 1.03 -17.77 -7.29
N PHE A 221 1.96 -17.33 -6.42
CA PHE A 221 3.09 -16.51 -6.86
C PHE A 221 4.07 -17.29 -7.74
N PHE A 222 4.31 -18.54 -7.41
CA PHE A 222 5.20 -19.40 -8.18
C PHE A 222 4.63 -19.72 -9.58
N ASP A 223 3.31 -19.70 -9.73
CA ASP A 223 2.62 -19.90 -11.00
C ASP A 223 2.37 -18.60 -11.77
N GLY A 224 3.09 -17.51 -11.39
CA GLY A 224 3.03 -16.25 -12.10
C GLY A 224 1.83 -15.36 -11.73
N GLY A 225 1.33 -15.49 -10.50
CA GLY A 225 0.20 -14.69 -10.00
C GLY A 225 -1.16 -15.18 -10.51
N VAL A 226 -1.24 -16.46 -10.88
CA VAL A 226 -2.49 -17.10 -11.32
C VAL A 226 -2.73 -18.34 -10.48
N ASP A 227 -3.92 -18.44 -9.87
CA ASP A 227 -4.32 -19.68 -9.21
C ASP A 227 -4.89 -20.63 -10.26
N LYS A 228 -4.09 -21.61 -10.66
CA LYS A 228 -4.43 -22.61 -11.66
C LYS A 228 -4.05 -24.00 -11.19
N GLU A 229 -4.87 -24.97 -11.54
CA GLU A 229 -4.52 -26.38 -11.39
C GLU A 229 -3.54 -26.76 -12.50
N ILE A 230 -2.44 -27.40 -12.13
CA ILE A 230 -1.42 -27.89 -13.05
C ILE A 230 -1.41 -29.42 -12.98
N GLU A 231 -1.55 -30.07 -14.12
CA GLU A 231 -1.53 -31.52 -14.21
C GLU A 231 -0.21 -32.09 -13.65
N GLY A 232 -0.32 -33.13 -12.80
CA GLY A 232 0.85 -33.72 -12.13
C GLY A 232 1.36 -32.95 -10.90
N ALA A 233 0.75 -31.80 -10.54
CA ALA A 233 1.09 -31.05 -9.34
C ALA A 233 0.21 -31.47 -8.15
N THR A 234 0.85 -31.77 -7.03
CA THR A 234 0.19 -31.94 -5.73
C THR A 234 0.54 -30.74 -4.85
N ARG A 235 -0.46 -30.17 -4.19
CA ARG A 235 -0.34 -29.02 -3.27
C ARG A 235 -0.65 -29.48 -1.84
N VAL A 236 0.21 -29.17 -0.87
CA VAL A 236 0.08 -29.55 0.54
C VAL A 236 0.39 -28.35 1.43
#